data_1c968370ace726d0dc03ffa08e3d2f38
#
_entry.id   1c968370ace726d0dc03ffa08e3d2f38
#
_cell.length_a   1.000
_cell.length_b   1.000
_cell.length_c   1.000
_cell.angle_alpha   90.00
_cell.angle_beta   90.00
_cell.angle_gamma   90.00
#
_symmetry.space_group_name_H-M   'P 1'
#
loop_
_entity.id
_entity.type
_entity.pdbx_description
1 polymer ?
#
loop_
_entity_poly.entity_id
_entity_poly.type
_entity_poly.pdbx_seq_one_letter_code
_entity_poly.pdbx_strand_id
1 'polypeptide(L)'
;MRNPLNKRLPRELKHDFGKYLVIFLFMVMMISLVSGFLVADNSVKHSYDEGFEKYNLEDGHFALDKEPDSSLINDIENKTDSKLYDLRYFEEDEADSGDTIRVYKDSNMDGKNDSTLRVFKDRKEVNKICLMKGEMPAADNEIALDRMYAQNAKIKIGDTIKLAGKELKVTGFVAVPDYSCLFENNSDMMFDATNFSIAVMTDKGFENVSSNHVKYNYAWKYNKEVIGD
;
A
#
# COMPACT_ATOMS: atom_id res chain seq x y z
N MET A 1 3.39 9.55 70.39
CA MET A 1 3.08 8.10 70.28
C MET A 1 3.26 7.68 68.80
N ARG A 2 4.15 6.73 68.51
CA ARG A 2 4.29 6.20 67.14
C ARG A 2 3.14 5.25 66.85
N ASN A 3 2.35 5.55 65.83
CA ASN A 3 1.16 4.79 65.44
C ASN A 3 1.59 3.32 65.14
N PRO A 4 0.98 2.33 65.88
CA PRO A 4 1.36 0.90 65.71
C PRO A 4 1.15 0.35 64.30
N LEU A 5 0.28 0.99 63.50
CA LEU A 5 0.05 0.63 62.11
C LEU A 5 1.32 0.83 61.22
N ASN A 6 2.13 1.87 61.49
CA ASN A 6 3.32 2.14 60.73
C ASN A 6 4.44 1.06 60.90
N LYS A 7 4.37 0.23 61.93
CA LYS A 7 5.28 -0.92 62.12
C LYS A 7 4.73 -2.20 61.50
N ARG A 8 3.42 -2.32 61.42
CA ARG A 8 2.75 -3.52 60.93
C ARG A 8 2.80 -3.62 59.40
N LEU A 9 2.54 -2.50 58.70
CA LEU A 9 2.56 -2.43 57.24
C LEU A 9 3.84 -2.99 56.59
N PRO A 10 5.06 -2.57 56.97
CA PRO A 10 6.27 -3.10 56.32
C PRO A 10 6.54 -4.58 56.67
N ARG A 11 6.03 -5.05 57.79
CA ARG A 11 6.18 -6.48 58.20
C ARG A 11 5.24 -7.34 57.36
N GLU A 12 4.00 -6.96 57.16
CA GLU A 12 3.03 -7.65 56.30
C GLU A 12 3.47 -7.61 54.84
N LEU A 13 3.95 -6.46 54.36
CA LEU A 13 4.50 -6.33 53.00
C LEU A 13 5.68 -7.29 52.75
N LYS A 14 6.53 -7.47 53.73
CA LYS A 14 7.68 -8.38 53.62
C LYS A 14 7.26 -9.84 53.71
N HIS A 15 6.25 -10.18 54.51
CA HIS A 15 5.74 -11.54 54.67
C HIS A 15 4.99 -12.02 53.43
N ASP A 16 4.16 -11.14 52.84
CA ASP A 16 3.32 -11.45 51.67
C ASP A 16 3.85 -10.81 50.38
N PHE A 17 5.13 -10.52 50.31
CA PHE A 17 5.77 -9.80 49.19
C PHE A 17 5.41 -10.39 47.83
N GLY A 18 5.38 -11.72 47.70
CA GLY A 18 5.02 -12.39 46.46
C GLY A 18 3.62 -12.05 45.95
N LYS A 19 2.64 -11.94 46.88
CA LYS A 19 1.25 -11.57 46.48
C LYS A 19 1.17 -10.12 46.00
N TYR A 20 1.82 -9.22 46.72
CA TYR A 20 1.85 -7.80 46.35
C TYR A 20 2.61 -7.58 45.04
N LEU A 21 3.70 -8.32 44.83
CA LEU A 21 4.47 -8.26 43.58
C LEU A 21 3.62 -8.70 42.37
N VAL A 22 2.87 -9.79 42.51
CA VAL A 22 1.98 -10.29 41.46
C VAL A 22 0.91 -9.26 41.12
N ILE A 23 0.27 -8.66 42.15
CA ILE A 23 -0.75 -7.60 41.92
C ILE A 23 -0.13 -6.39 41.24
N PHE A 24 1.04 -5.95 41.68
CA PHE A 24 1.77 -4.83 41.08
C PHE A 24 2.11 -5.08 39.63
N LEU A 25 2.69 -6.26 39.31
CA LEU A 25 3.00 -6.63 37.91
C LEU A 25 1.76 -6.71 37.05
N PHE A 26 0.66 -7.23 37.57
CA PHE A 26 -0.61 -7.27 36.89
C PHE A 26 -1.15 -5.86 36.59
N MET A 27 -1.10 -4.94 37.56
CA MET A 27 -1.48 -3.54 37.35
C MET A 27 -0.61 -2.86 36.30
N VAL A 28 0.73 -3.05 36.36
CA VAL A 28 1.65 -2.49 35.38
C VAL A 28 1.35 -3.04 33.98
N MET A 29 1.10 -4.35 33.86
CA MET A 29 0.75 -4.98 32.60
C MET A 29 -0.56 -4.40 32.02
N MET A 30 -1.60 -4.24 32.84
CA MET A 30 -2.89 -3.69 32.41
C MET A 30 -2.75 -2.22 31.94
N ILE A 31 -2.04 -1.40 32.70
CA ILE A 31 -1.79 0.00 32.35
C ILE A 31 -0.98 0.09 31.05
N SER A 32 0.07 -0.74 30.91
CA SER A 32 0.91 -0.76 29.73
C SER A 32 0.11 -1.18 28.48
N LEU A 33 -0.76 -2.17 28.63
CA LEU A 33 -1.60 -2.65 27.53
C LEU A 33 -2.58 -1.56 27.06
N VAL A 34 -3.31 -0.93 27.97
CA VAL A 34 -4.24 0.14 27.64
C VAL A 34 -3.52 1.35 27.04
N SER A 35 -2.41 1.77 27.66
CA SER A 35 -1.61 2.88 27.15
C SER A 35 -1.03 2.58 25.75
N GLY A 36 -0.58 1.33 25.54
CA GLY A 36 -0.06 0.89 24.26
C GLY A 36 -1.12 0.99 23.14
N PHE A 37 -2.34 0.57 23.41
CA PHE A 37 -3.45 0.70 22.45
C PHE A 37 -3.78 2.15 22.12
N LEU A 38 -3.87 3.02 23.14
CA LEU A 38 -4.18 4.45 22.92
C LEU A 38 -3.09 5.16 22.09
N VAL A 39 -1.81 4.85 22.35
CA VAL A 39 -0.70 5.40 21.56
C VAL A 39 -0.73 4.87 20.13
N ALA A 40 -0.98 3.58 19.94
CA ALA A 40 -1.06 2.98 18.61
C ALA A 40 -2.22 3.59 17.79
N ASP A 41 -3.40 3.73 18.37
CA ASP A 41 -4.57 4.33 17.72
C ASP A 41 -4.29 5.75 17.24
N ASN A 42 -3.77 6.59 18.12
CA ASN A 42 -3.41 7.96 17.76
C ASN A 42 -2.32 8.03 16.67
N SER A 43 -1.34 7.14 16.73
CA SER A 43 -0.26 7.11 15.74
C SER A 43 -0.77 6.69 14.37
N VAL A 44 -1.63 5.68 14.30
CA VAL A 44 -2.26 5.22 13.05
C VAL A 44 -3.13 6.32 12.46
N LYS A 45 -3.99 6.96 13.28
CA LYS A 45 -4.85 8.05 12.83
C LYS A 45 -4.03 9.23 12.29
N HIS A 46 -3.02 9.66 13.02
CA HIS A 46 -2.15 10.76 12.59
C HIS A 46 -1.43 10.44 11.27
N SER A 47 -0.88 9.23 11.13
CA SER A 47 -0.23 8.80 9.88
C SER A 47 -1.21 8.73 8.71
N TYR A 48 -2.45 8.35 8.97
CA TYR A 48 -3.52 8.32 7.98
C TYR A 48 -3.86 9.73 7.51
N ASP A 49 -4.15 10.64 8.45
CA ASP A 49 -4.49 12.04 8.15
C ASP A 49 -3.35 12.77 7.40
N GLU A 50 -2.09 12.61 7.86
CA GLU A 50 -0.93 13.12 7.12
C GLU A 50 -0.80 12.51 5.72
N GLY A 51 -1.13 11.22 5.58
CA GLY A 51 -1.09 10.51 4.30
C GLY A 51 -2.04 11.12 3.27
N PHE A 52 -3.25 11.51 3.69
CA PHE A 52 -4.24 12.14 2.82
C PHE A 52 -3.71 13.41 2.17
N GLU A 53 -3.14 14.31 2.98
CA GLU A 53 -2.59 15.57 2.47
C GLU A 53 -1.31 15.36 1.65
N LYS A 54 -0.37 14.58 2.20
CA LYS A 54 0.96 14.40 1.62
C LYS A 54 0.90 13.73 0.24
N TYR A 55 0.07 12.71 0.11
CA TYR A 55 -0.04 11.96 -1.14
C TYR A 55 -1.21 12.40 -2.00
N ASN A 56 -1.97 13.41 -1.55
CA ASN A 56 -3.14 13.95 -2.25
C ASN A 56 -4.08 12.82 -2.68
N LEU A 57 -4.61 12.07 -1.69
CA LEU A 57 -5.47 10.93 -1.96
C LEU A 57 -6.74 11.36 -2.70
N GLU A 58 -7.24 10.48 -3.55
CA GLU A 58 -8.49 10.62 -4.26
C GLU A 58 -9.69 10.61 -3.32
N ASP A 59 -10.80 11.22 -3.75
CA ASP A 59 -12.08 11.10 -3.06
C ASP A 59 -12.84 9.84 -3.51
N GLY A 60 -12.46 9.28 -4.65
CA GLY A 60 -12.93 8.01 -5.16
C GLY A 60 -12.41 7.72 -6.56
N HIS A 61 -12.73 6.54 -7.06
CA HIS A 61 -12.34 6.09 -8.39
C HIS A 61 -13.45 5.31 -9.10
N PHE A 62 -13.35 5.21 -10.41
CA PHE A 62 -14.21 4.37 -11.23
C PHE A 62 -13.43 3.81 -12.42
N ALA A 63 -13.91 2.70 -12.95
CA ALA A 63 -13.37 2.07 -14.14
C ALA A 63 -14.31 2.22 -15.33
N LEU A 64 -13.74 2.28 -16.53
CA LEU A 64 -14.46 2.31 -17.80
C LEU A 64 -14.00 1.13 -18.67
N ASP A 65 -14.93 0.57 -19.43
CA ASP A 65 -14.63 -0.54 -20.35
C ASP A 65 -13.83 -0.09 -21.58
N LYS A 66 -13.89 1.22 -21.90
CA LYS A 66 -13.24 1.81 -23.07
C LYS A 66 -12.64 3.16 -22.72
N GLU A 67 -11.65 3.57 -23.50
CA GLU A 67 -11.09 4.90 -23.41
C GLU A 67 -12.17 5.96 -23.66
N PRO A 68 -12.39 6.89 -22.71
CA PRO A 68 -13.39 7.95 -22.87
C PRO A 68 -12.90 9.03 -23.81
N ASP A 69 -13.83 9.64 -24.53
CA ASP A 69 -13.56 10.87 -25.25
C ASP A 69 -13.31 12.03 -24.29
N SER A 70 -12.47 12.97 -24.69
CA SER A 70 -12.19 14.19 -23.91
C SER A 70 -13.47 14.98 -23.59
N SER A 71 -14.49 14.91 -24.45
CA SER A 71 -15.80 15.54 -24.22
C SER A 71 -16.52 14.91 -23.02
N LEU A 72 -16.47 13.57 -22.86
CA LEU A 72 -17.08 12.87 -21.74
C LEU A 72 -16.38 13.23 -20.41
N ILE A 73 -15.05 13.28 -20.41
CA ILE A 73 -14.27 13.71 -19.24
C ILE A 73 -14.68 15.11 -18.80
N ASN A 74 -14.67 16.08 -19.73
CA ASN A 74 -15.05 17.46 -19.46
C ASN A 74 -16.51 17.58 -18.98
N ASP A 75 -17.41 16.81 -19.54
CA ASP A 75 -18.83 16.78 -19.13
C ASP A 75 -19.01 16.28 -17.71
N ILE A 76 -18.27 15.23 -17.32
CA ILE A 76 -18.29 14.71 -15.95
C ILE A 76 -17.73 15.76 -15.00
N GLU A 77 -16.56 16.31 -15.26
CA GLU A 77 -15.92 17.31 -14.41
C GLU A 77 -16.82 18.53 -14.18
N ASN A 78 -17.46 19.04 -15.26
CA ASN A 78 -18.36 20.18 -15.16
C ASN A 78 -19.66 19.90 -14.41
N LYS A 79 -20.20 18.67 -14.52
CA LYS A 79 -21.47 18.31 -13.87
C LYS A 79 -21.29 17.96 -12.40
N THR A 80 -20.13 17.47 -12.02
CA THR A 80 -19.86 16.98 -10.65
C THR A 80 -19.01 17.95 -9.81
N ASP A 81 -18.57 19.07 -10.38
CA ASP A 81 -17.59 20.01 -9.76
C ASP A 81 -16.38 19.27 -9.20
N SER A 82 -15.84 18.36 -10.01
CA SER A 82 -14.70 17.53 -9.68
C SER A 82 -13.62 17.60 -10.74
N LYS A 83 -12.42 17.19 -10.42
CA LYS A 83 -11.31 16.98 -11.35
C LYS A 83 -11.05 15.48 -11.46
N LEU A 84 -10.90 15.00 -12.71
CA LEU A 84 -10.59 13.62 -13.01
C LEU A 84 -9.09 13.44 -13.28
N TYR A 85 -8.56 12.31 -12.85
CA TYR A 85 -7.17 11.96 -13.02
C TYR A 85 -7.06 10.58 -13.64
N ASP A 86 -6.24 10.44 -14.66
CA ASP A 86 -5.98 9.18 -15.35
C ASP A 86 -5.12 8.26 -14.48
N LEU A 87 -5.72 7.16 -14.04
CA LEU A 87 -5.08 6.08 -13.29
C LEU A 87 -5.10 4.77 -14.06
N ARG A 88 -5.09 4.85 -15.41
CA ARG A 88 -5.04 3.65 -16.24
C ARG A 88 -3.83 2.79 -15.86
N TYR A 89 -4.01 1.48 -15.93
CA TYR A 89 -2.96 0.53 -15.65
C TYR A 89 -2.93 -0.57 -16.71
N PHE A 90 -1.79 -1.17 -16.83
CA PHE A 90 -1.57 -2.40 -17.56
C PHE A 90 -1.52 -3.54 -16.55
N GLU A 91 -2.19 -4.63 -16.86
CA GLU A 91 -2.18 -5.83 -16.04
C GLU A 91 -1.80 -7.01 -16.92
N GLU A 92 -0.78 -7.73 -16.52
CA GLU A 92 -0.37 -8.93 -17.20
C GLU A 92 -0.71 -10.13 -16.32
N ASP A 93 -1.63 -10.95 -16.84
CA ASP A 93 -2.04 -12.22 -16.27
C ASP A 93 -1.35 -13.35 -17.01
N GLU A 94 -1.21 -14.47 -16.32
CA GLU A 94 -0.58 -15.69 -16.82
C GLU A 94 -1.17 -16.19 -18.15
N ALA A 95 -2.47 -15.95 -18.39
CA ALA A 95 -3.20 -16.50 -19.54
C ALA A 95 -2.85 -15.85 -20.88
N ASP A 96 -2.32 -14.61 -20.89
CA ASP A 96 -2.13 -13.83 -22.11
C ASP A 96 -0.65 -13.72 -22.56
N SER A 97 0.28 -14.01 -21.68
CA SER A 97 1.70 -13.89 -21.99
C SER A 97 2.30 -15.27 -22.31
N GLY A 98 2.56 -15.53 -23.56
CA GLY A 98 3.35 -16.70 -23.97
C GLY A 98 4.80 -16.68 -23.43
N ASP A 99 5.20 -15.64 -22.71
CA ASP A 99 6.52 -15.43 -22.09
C ASP A 99 6.32 -14.75 -20.72
N THR A 100 6.23 -15.54 -19.74
CA THR A 100 5.93 -15.29 -18.34
C THR A 100 6.77 -14.18 -17.69
N ILE A 101 6.12 -13.30 -16.92
CA ILE A 101 6.79 -12.54 -15.86
C ILE A 101 7.44 -13.55 -14.91
N ARG A 102 8.73 -13.74 -15.03
CA ARG A 102 9.47 -14.53 -14.04
C ARG A 102 9.76 -13.69 -12.81
N VAL A 103 8.72 -13.19 -12.17
CA VAL A 103 8.76 -12.59 -10.85
C VAL A 103 8.11 -13.55 -9.86
N TYR A 104 8.83 -14.60 -9.58
CA TYR A 104 8.79 -15.48 -8.44
C TYR A 104 7.45 -15.88 -7.80
N LYS A 105 6.80 -16.87 -8.25
CA LYS A 105 6.62 -18.14 -7.54
C LYS A 105 5.81 -19.10 -8.37
N ASP A 106 6.41 -20.16 -8.75
CA ASP A 106 5.71 -21.36 -9.17
C ASP A 106 5.34 -22.10 -7.88
N SER A 107 4.19 -21.71 -7.27
CA SER A 107 3.75 -22.27 -5.98
C SER A 107 3.24 -23.70 -6.13
N ASN A 108 2.84 -24.10 -7.32
CA ASN A 108 2.37 -25.43 -7.68
C ASN A 108 3.42 -26.24 -8.47
N MET A 109 4.58 -25.66 -8.78
CA MET A 109 5.70 -26.29 -9.50
C MET A 109 5.34 -26.73 -10.93
N ASP A 110 4.47 -26.03 -11.62
CA ASP A 110 4.10 -26.33 -13.01
C ASP A 110 4.97 -25.61 -14.07
N GLY A 111 5.92 -24.81 -13.61
CA GLY A 111 6.85 -24.04 -14.46
C GLY A 111 6.30 -22.71 -14.93
N LYS A 112 5.14 -22.30 -14.44
CA LYS A 112 4.49 -21.04 -14.75
C LYS A 112 4.59 -20.06 -13.58
N ASN A 113 4.31 -18.80 -13.86
CA ASN A 113 4.31 -17.76 -12.85
C ASN A 113 2.87 -17.52 -12.35
N ASP A 114 2.67 -17.55 -11.04
CA ASP A 114 1.34 -17.41 -10.43
C ASP A 114 1.06 -15.96 -9.98
N SER A 115 1.90 -15.00 -10.33
CA SER A 115 1.73 -13.63 -9.84
C SER A 115 1.26 -12.66 -10.91
N THR A 116 0.29 -11.83 -10.56
CA THR A 116 -0.24 -10.73 -11.37
C THR A 116 0.50 -9.44 -11.02
N LEU A 117 0.98 -8.73 -12.03
CA LEU A 117 1.62 -7.42 -11.86
C LEU A 117 0.78 -6.32 -12.51
N ARG A 118 0.29 -5.41 -11.69
CA ARG A 118 -0.45 -4.22 -12.13
C ARG A 118 0.49 -3.03 -12.23
N VAL A 119 0.73 -2.53 -13.43
CA VAL A 119 1.68 -1.47 -13.72
C VAL A 119 0.99 -0.15 -13.95
N PHE A 120 1.46 0.88 -13.29
CA PHE A 120 0.98 2.26 -13.40
C PHE A 120 2.06 3.17 -13.98
N LYS A 121 1.63 4.29 -14.52
CA LYS A 121 2.50 5.45 -14.77
C LYS A 121 2.86 6.13 -13.44
N ASP A 122 3.97 6.87 -13.42
CA ASP A 122 4.29 7.72 -12.27
C ASP A 122 3.18 8.75 -12.01
N ARG A 123 2.74 8.84 -10.76
CA ARG A 123 1.60 9.67 -10.32
C ARG A 123 2.09 10.93 -9.62
N LYS A 124 1.89 12.07 -10.24
CA LYS A 124 2.41 13.36 -9.74
C LYS A 124 1.37 14.23 -9.05
N GLU A 125 0.10 14.06 -9.39
CA GLU A 125 -0.97 14.94 -8.93
C GLU A 125 -1.82 14.30 -7.83
N VAL A 126 -2.38 13.13 -8.05
CA VAL A 126 -3.25 12.39 -7.14
C VAL A 126 -2.64 11.04 -6.81
N ASN A 127 -2.93 10.50 -5.64
CA ASN A 127 -2.40 9.22 -5.15
C ASN A 127 -0.88 9.11 -5.37
N LYS A 128 -0.15 10.17 -4.98
CA LYS A 128 1.29 10.28 -5.22
C LYS A 128 2.04 9.08 -4.64
N ILE A 129 2.97 8.58 -5.41
CA ILE A 129 3.73 7.38 -5.05
C ILE A 129 4.73 7.69 -3.94
N CYS A 130 4.78 6.84 -2.93
CA CYS A 130 5.75 6.90 -1.86
C CYS A 130 6.97 6.05 -2.21
N LEU A 131 8.10 6.68 -2.49
CA LEU A 131 9.37 5.97 -2.63
C LEU A 131 9.86 5.50 -1.25
N MET A 132 9.95 4.19 -1.06
CA MET A 132 10.39 3.58 0.19
C MET A 132 11.89 3.29 0.22
N LYS A 133 12.46 2.92 -0.93
CA LYS A 133 13.89 2.62 -1.07
C LYS A 133 14.33 2.72 -2.53
N GLY A 134 15.58 3.13 -2.76
CA GLY A 134 16.14 3.27 -4.10
C GLY A 134 15.74 4.56 -4.77
N GLU A 135 15.47 4.52 -6.06
CA GLU A 135 15.13 5.67 -6.90
C GLU A 135 13.89 5.38 -7.73
N MET A 136 13.13 6.43 -8.08
CA MET A 136 12.04 6.31 -9.03
C MET A 136 12.59 6.02 -10.44
N PRO A 137 11.86 5.26 -11.27
CA PRO A 137 12.24 5.01 -12.65
C PRO A 137 12.46 6.32 -13.42
N ALA A 138 13.61 6.43 -14.08
CA ALA A 138 13.97 7.58 -14.89
C ALA A 138 14.11 7.22 -16.38
N ALA A 139 14.39 5.95 -16.69
CA ALA A 139 14.48 5.42 -18.04
C ALA A 139 13.31 4.48 -18.40
N ASP A 140 13.07 4.30 -19.69
CA ASP A 140 11.93 3.54 -20.20
C ASP A 140 12.01 2.03 -19.92
N ASN A 141 13.21 1.54 -19.58
CA ASN A 141 13.48 0.15 -19.19
C ASN A 141 13.68 -0.02 -17.67
N GLU A 142 13.23 0.94 -16.89
CA GLU A 142 13.28 0.91 -15.42
C GLU A 142 11.89 0.75 -14.82
N ILE A 143 11.84 0.07 -13.67
CA ILE A 143 10.61 -0.22 -12.95
C ILE A 143 10.83 -0.12 -11.44
N ALA A 144 9.85 0.42 -10.73
CA ALA A 144 9.77 0.36 -9.27
C ALA A 144 8.65 -0.59 -8.87
N LEU A 145 8.90 -1.46 -7.89
CA LEU A 145 7.98 -2.50 -7.44
C LEU A 145 7.43 -2.18 -6.05
N ASP A 146 6.26 -2.72 -5.73
CA ASP A 146 5.79 -2.70 -4.35
C ASP A 146 6.82 -3.34 -3.40
N ARG A 147 7.00 -2.71 -2.25
CA ARG A 147 7.99 -3.12 -1.26
C ARG A 147 7.70 -4.50 -0.67
N MET A 148 6.43 -4.82 -0.35
CA MET A 148 6.07 -6.09 0.29
C MET A 148 6.25 -7.24 -0.66
N TYR A 149 5.78 -7.07 -1.90
CA TYR A 149 5.98 -8.04 -2.96
C TYR A 149 7.46 -8.30 -3.22
N ALA A 150 8.25 -7.24 -3.41
CA ALA A 150 9.69 -7.37 -3.67
C ALA A 150 10.42 -8.11 -2.54
N GLN A 151 10.02 -7.88 -1.27
CA GLN A 151 10.57 -8.61 -0.13
C GLN A 151 10.20 -10.10 -0.15
N ASN A 152 8.94 -10.42 -0.43
CA ASN A 152 8.45 -11.80 -0.50
C ASN A 152 9.11 -12.56 -1.65
N ALA A 153 9.21 -11.93 -2.82
CA ALA A 153 9.85 -12.47 -4.01
C ALA A 153 11.40 -12.43 -3.94
N LYS A 154 11.97 -11.84 -2.87
CA LYS A 154 13.43 -11.67 -2.69
C LYS A 154 14.13 -10.88 -3.80
N ILE A 155 13.39 -9.98 -4.45
CA ILE A 155 13.91 -9.10 -5.50
C ILE A 155 14.72 -7.98 -4.84
N LYS A 156 15.82 -7.61 -5.48
CA LYS A 156 16.71 -6.54 -5.02
C LYS A 156 16.73 -5.39 -6.03
N ILE A 157 17.06 -4.20 -5.55
CA ILE A 157 17.36 -3.07 -6.42
C ILE A 157 18.58 -3.43 -7.27
N GLY A 158 18.45 -3.22 -8.57
CA GLY A 158 19.45 -3.60 -9.58
C GLY A 158 19.17 -4.93 -10.27
N ASP A 159 18.25 -5.75 -9.75
CA ASP A 159 17.82 -6.98 -10.43
C ASP A 159 17.05 -6.63 -11.72
N THR A 160 17.01 -7.57 -12.64
CA THR A 160 16.24 -7.46 -13.88
C THR A 160 15.05 -8.40 -13.82
N ILE A 161 13.88 -7.89 -14.13
CA ILE A 161 12.65 -8.66 -14.29
C ILE A 161 12.19 -8.62 -15.74
N LYS A 162 11.37 -9.57 -16.16
CA LYS A 162 10.82 -9.65 -17.50
C LYS A 162 9.32 -9.37 -17.45
N LEU A 163 8.87 -8.39 -18.21
CA LEU A 163 7.47 -7.96 -18.29
C LEU A 163 7.10 -7.69 -19.75
N ALA A 164 6.01 -8.26 -20.24
CA ALA A 164 5.58 -8.14 -21.64
C ALA A 164 6.74 -8.44 -22.65
N GLY A 165 7.52 -9.48 -22.36
CA GLY A 165 8.68 -9.87 -23.19
C GLY A 165 9.88 -8.93 -23.12
N LYS A 166 9.84 -7.87 -22.28
CA LYS A 166 10.94 -6.89 -22.12
C LYS A 166 11.67 -7.07 -20.79
N GLU A 167 12.97 -6.84 -20.82
CA GLU A 167 13.79 -6.82 -19.61
C GLU A 167 13.77 -5.43 -18.98
N LEU A 168 13.36 -5.35 -17.72
CA LEU A 168 13.24 -4.13 -16.94
C LEU A 168 14.13 -4.20 -15.71
N LYS A 169 14.86 -3.13 -15.46
CA LYS A 169 15.72 -3.00 -14.28
C LYS A 169 14.93 -2.45 -13.10
N VAL A 170 14.98 -3.13 -11.97
CA VAL A 170 14.37 -2.66 -10.72
C VAL A 170 15.21 -1.56 -10.09
N THR A 171 14.70 -0.34 -10.02
CA THR A 171 15.42 0.82 -9.49
C THR A 171 14.99 1.21 -8.09
N GLY A 172 13.76 0.87 -7.70
CA GLY A 172 13.25 1.26 -6.39
C GLY A 172 12.12 0.38 -5.89
N PHE A 173 11.83 0.55 -4.60
CA PHE A 173 10.67 -0.02 -3.94
C PHE A 173 9.74 1.10 -3.51
N VAL A 174 8.46 0.94 -3.83
CA VAL A 174 7.42 1.94 -3.62
C VAL A 174 6.30 1.41 -2.73
N ALA A 175 5.49 2.31 -2.23
CA ALA A 175 4.16 2.05 -1.71
C ALA A 175 3.20 3.03 -2.37
N VAL A 176 2.04 2.56 -2.74
CA VAL A 176 1.01 3.37 -3.41
C VAL A 176 -0.18 3.51 -2.46
N PRO A 177 -0.62 4.74 -2.17
CA PRO A 177 -1.56 4.99 -1.07
C PRO A 177 -2.94 4.34 -1.27
N ASP A 178 -3.44 4.25 -2.50
CA ASP A 178 -4.68 3.57 -2.88
C ASP A 178 -4.56 2.02 -2.86
N TYR A 179 -3.34 1.50 -2.69
CA TYR A 179 -3.02 0.08 -2.45
C TYR A 179 -2.34 -0.11 -1.10
N SER A 180 -2.85 0.52 -0.05
CA SER A 180 -2.33 0.33 1.32
C SER A 180 -2.37 -1.14 1.76
N CYS A 181 -3.34 -1.89 1.24
CA CYS A 181 -3.36 -3.36 1.21
C CYS A 181 -3.35 -3.81 -0.25
N LEU A 182 -2.51 -4.79 -0.58
CA LEU A 182 -2.40 -5.33 -1.93
C LEU A 182 -3.57 -6.29 -2.23
N PHE A 183 -4.78 -5.73 -2.34
CA PHE A 183 -5.93 -6.45 -2.85
C PHE A 183 -5.93 -6.41 -4.37
N GLU A 184 -6.04 -7.56 -5.00
CA GLU A 184 -6.20 -7.66 -6.45
C GLU A 184 -7.59 -7.19 -6.87
N ASN A 185 -8.61 -7.60 -6.12
CA ASN A 185 -10.00 -7.26 -6.34
C ASN A 185 -10.65 -6.63 -5.11
N ASN A 186 -11.63 -5.77 -5.30
CA ASN A 186 -12.38 -5.12 -4.21
C ASN A 186 -13.18 -6.11 -3.34
N SER A 187 -13.39 -7.32 -3.80
CA SER A 187 -14.08 -8.40 -3.08
C SER A 187 -13.16 -9.25 -2.21
N ASP A 188 -11.86 -9.06 -2.30
CA ASP A 188 -10.89 -9.88 -1.59
C ASP A 188 -10.94 -9.59 -0.09
N MET A 189 -11.00 -10.63 0.72
CA MET A 189 -11.00 -10.51 2.18
C MET A 189 -9.60 -10.54 2.77
N MET A 190 -8.61 -10.99 2.02
CA MET A 190 -7.20 -11.07 2.41
C MET A 190 -6.33 -10.59 1.26
N PHE A 191 -5.31 -9.80 1.57
CA PHE A 191 -4.31 -9.41 0.59
C PHE A 191 -3.27 -10.53 0.42
N ASP A 192 -2.77 -10.68 -0.81
CA ASP A 192 -1.71 -11.63 -1.13
C ASP A 192 -0.55 -10.95 -1.85
N ALA A 193 0.38 -10.44 -1.07
CA ALA A 193 1.61 -9.82 -1.59
C ALA A 193 2.63 -10.83 -2.15
N THR A 194 2.25 -12.09 -2.35
CA THR A 194 3.06 -13.08 -3.06
C THR A 194 2.60 -13.27 -4.50
N ASN A 195 1.29 -13.18 -4.74
CA ASN A 195 0.68 -13.44 -6.03
C ASN A 195 0.19 -12.19 -6.74
N PHE A 196 0.04 -11.08 -6.02
CA PHE A 196 -0.33 -9.80 -6.60
C PHE A 196 0.65 -8.69 -6.20
N SER A 197 0.98 -7.83 -7.15
CA SER A 197 1.82 -6.66 -6.93
C SER A 197 1.42 -5.49 -7.78
N ILE A 198 1.89 -4.33 -7.38
CA ILE A 198 1.86 -3.12 -8.18
C ILE A 198 3.28 -2.70 -8.56
N ALA A 199 3.37 -2.03 -9.68
CA ALA A 199 4.62 -1.47 -10.17
C ALA A 199 4.39 -0.10 -10.80
N VAL A 200 5.47 0.65 -10.92
CA VAL A 200 5.46 2.00 -11.49
C VAL A 200 6.57 2.14 -12.51
N MET A 201 6.25 2.77 -13.61
CA MET A 201 7.19 3.07 -14.69
C MET A 201 7.08 4.54 -15.13
N THR A 202 8.03 4.98 -15.94
CA THR A 202 7.89 6.26 -16.67
C THR A 202 6.73 6.18 -17.66
N ASP A 203 6.21 7.33 -18.11
CA ASP A 203 5.13 7.37 -19.12
C ASP A 203 5.49 6.57 -20.39
N LYS A 204 6.72 6.76 -20.89
CA LYS A 204 7.20 6.03 -22.08
C LYS A 204 7.44 4.55 -21.81
N GLY A 205 7.98 4.22 -20.63
CA GLY A 205 8.16 2.82 -20.23
C GLY A 205 6.83 2.09 -20.18
N PHE A 206 5.81 2.71 -19.60
CA PHE A 206 4.45 2.19 -19.56
C PHE A 206 3.87 1.98 -20.99
N GLU A 207 3.96 2.98 -21.86
CA GLU A 207 3.48 2.88 -23.25
C GLU A 207 4.18 1.76 -24.03
N ASN A 208 5.45 1.51 -23.73
CA ASN A 208 6.21 0.44 -24.36
C ASN A 208 5.73 -0.96 -23.96
N VAL A 209 5.22 -1.17 -22.75
CA VAL A 209 4.78 -2.48 -22.25
C VAL A 209 3.28 -2.70 -22.40
N SER A 210 2.47 -1.65 -22.43
CA SER A 210 1.00 -1.69 -22.31
C SER A 210 0.24 -1.82 -23.66
N SER A 211 0.87 -2.26 -24.74
CA SER A 211 0.36 -2.13 -26.10
C SER A 211 -1.03 -2.72 -26.38
N ASN A 212 -1.58 -3.65 -25.55
CA ASN A 212 -2.87 -4.27 -25.85
C ASN A 212 -3.83 -4.51 -24.66
N HIS A 213 -3.43 -4.27 -23.41
CA HIS A 213 -4.20 -4.67 -22.23
C HIS A 213 -4.29 -3.57 -21.17
N VAL A 214 -4.69 -2.38 -21.59
CA VAL A 214 -4.88 -1.24 -20.70
C VAL A 214 -6.28 -1.28 -20.09
N LYS A 215 -6.34 -1.18 -18.77
CA LYS A 215 -7.59 -0.96 -18.03
C LYS A 215 -7.73 0.53 -17.76
N TYR A 216 -8.89 1.09 -18.10
CA TYR A 216 -9.17 2.51 -17.97
C TYR A 216 -9.77 2.81 -16.61
N ASN A 217 -8.93 3.25 -15.68
CA ASN A 217 -9.31 3.62 -14.32
C ASN A 217 -9.07 5.11 -14.12
N TYR A 218 -9.98 5.78 -13.44
CA TYR A 218 -9.94 7.22 -13.18
C TYR A 218 -10.20 7.49 -11.72
N ALA A 219 -9.33 8.30 -11.12
CA ALA A 219 -9.61 8.90 -9.82
C ALA A 219 -10.33 10.23 -10.01
N TRP A 220 -11.09 10.63 -9.01
CA TRP A 220 -11.71 11.95 -8.98
C TRP A 220 -11.47 12.62 -7.62
N LYS A 221 -11.42 13.95 -7.67
CA LYS A 221 -11.40 14.81 -6.47
C LYS A 221 -12.38 15.96 -6.67
N TYR A 222 -13.10 16.31 -5.62
CA TYR A 222 -13.92 17.52 -5.63
C TYR A 222 -13.04 18.77 -5.70
N ASN A 223 -13.48 19.79 -6.44
CA ASN A 223 -12.80 21.09 -6.52
C ASN A 223 -12.90 21.88 -5.20
N LYS A 224 -13.88 21.57 -4.37
CA LYS A 224 -14.06 22.13 -3.04
C LYS A 224 -14.01 21.03 -2.01
N GLU A 225 -13.35 21.29 -0.88
CA GLU A 225 -13.45 20.41 0.28
C GLU A 225 -14.93 20.24 0.65
N VAL A 226 -15.44 19.04 0.48
CA VAL A 226 -16.74 18.66 1.02
C VAL A 226 -16.51 18.44 2.50
N ILE A 227 -16.74 19.50 3.29
CA ILE A 227 -16.76 19.38 4.75
C ILE A 227 -17.99 18.52 5.05
N GLY A 228 -17.76 17.26 5.34
CA GLY A 228 -18.80 16.38 5.82
C GLY A 228 -19.30 16.88 7.18
N ASP A 229 -20.60 17.03 7.31
CA ASP A 229 -21.29 17.28 8.57
C ASP A 229 -21.22 16.05 9.50
#